data_1563591c6055d5b693eecfa5f7ed53ae
#
_entry.id   1563591c6055d5b693eecfa5f7ed53ae
#
_cell.length_a   1.000
_cell.length_b   1.000
_cell.length_c   1.000
_cell.angle_alpha   90.00
_cell.angle_beta   90.00
_cell.angle_gamma   90.00
#
_symmetry.space_group_name_H-M   'P 1'
#
loop_
_entity.id
_entity.type
_entity.pdbx_description
1 polymer ?
#
loop_
_entity_poly.entity_id
_entity_poly.type
_entity_poly.pdbx_seq_one_letter_code
_entity_poly.pdbx_strand_id
1 'polypeptide(L)'
;MIERERMKTLKSLLVVVALTGAAMASSGCSYNRFVSQEEAIKAQWAQVENQLQRRNDLIPNLVEATKGFAQQERDVFQAIADSRSKLAGATTTDQKMAAANEQSSALARLLVIVENYPTLKSDATFARLMDELAGTENRIAVERMRYNEQVQAYNTSRRQFPANITASIFGFGDDYKLFEAPPEAKVAPKVDFSRPKQ
;
A
#
# COMPACT_ATOMS: atom_id res chain seq x y z
N MET A 1 -33.04 -56.86 -21.23
CA MET A 1 -32.21 -55.84 -21.87
C MET A 1 -32.53 -54.41 -21.40
N ILE A 2 -33.79 -54.05 -21.25
CA ILE A 2 -34.28 -52.71 -20.86
C ILE A 2 -33.89 -52.31 -19.43
N GLU A 3 -33.86 -53.17 -18.45
CA GLU A 3 -33.47 -52.86 -17.07
C GLU A 3 -31.99 -52.55 -16.91
N ARG A 4 -31.10 -53.15 -17.68
CA ARG A 4 -29.66 -52.88 -17.67
C ARG A 4 -29.33 -51.47 -18.19
N GLU A 5 -30.06 -51.01 -19.16
CA GLU A 5 -29.90 -49.66 -19.71
C GLU A 5 -30.48 -48.60 -18.75
N ARG A 6 -31.62 -48.87 -18.08
CA ARG A 6 -32.16 -47.98 -17.03
C ARG A 6 -31.22 -47.85 -15.83
N MET A 7 -30.56 -48.93 -15.42
CA MET A 7 -29.58 -48.89 -14.32
C MET A 7 -28.33 -48.11 -14.72
N LYS A 8 -27.88 -48.16 -15.97
CA LYS A 8 -26.74 -47.34 -16.45
C LYS A 8 -27.09 -45.84 -16.47
N THR A 9 -28.26 -45.47 -16.97
CA THR A 9 -28.73 -44.08 -16.99
C THR A 9 -28.95 -43.54 -15.57
N LEU A 10 -29.46 -44.30 -14.64
CA LEU A 10 -29.62 -43.89 -13.25
C LEU A 10 -28.27 -43.66 -12.55
N LYS A 11 -27.30 -44.54 -12.79
CA LYS A 11 -25.94 -44.39 -12.27
C LYS A 11 -25.23 -43.14 -12.87
N SER A 12 -25.38 -42.90 -14.17
CA SER A 12 -24.81 -41.70 -14.79
C SER A 12 -25.45 -40.41 -14.27
N LEU A 13 -26.78 -40.42 -14.03
CA LEU A 13 -27.49 -39.31 -13.44
C LEU A 13 -27.01 -39.01 -12.01
N LEU A 14 -26.83 -40.04 -11.18
CA LEU A 14 -26.29 -39.88 -9.82
C LEU A 14 -24.88 -39.35 -9.81
N VAL A 15 -24.02 -39.78 -10.74
CA VAL A 15 -22.66 -39.25 -10.88
C VAL A 15 -22.69 -37.78 -11.28
N VAL A 16 -23.54 -37.37 -12.21
CA VAL A 16 -23.69 -35.96 -12.63
C VAL A 16 -24.19 -35.11 -11.47
N VAL A 17 -25.18 -35.55 -10.72
CA VAL A 17 -25.70 -34.85 -9.54
C VAL A 17 -24.63 -34.72 -8.45
N ALA A 18 -23.85 -35.75 -8.21
CA ALA A 18 -22.74 -35.71 -7.25
C ALA A 18 -21.64 -34.75 -7.69
N LEU A 19 -21.29 -34.74 -8.96
CA LEU A 19 -20.29 -33.80 -9.51
C LEU A 19 -20.77 -32.35 -9.45
N THR A 20 -22.04 -32.07 -9.79
CA THR A 20 -22.61 -30.74 -9.67
C THR A 20 -22.72 -30.26 -8.22
N GLY A 21 -23.09 -31.13 -7.30
CA GLY A 21 -23.10 -30.83 -5.86
C GLY A 21 -21.72 -30.53 -5.30
N ALA A 22 -20.71 -31.30 -5.70
CA ALA A 22 -19.31 -31.04 -5.32
C ALA A 22 -18.78 -29.71 -5.89
N ALA A 23 -19.13 -29.36 -7.12
CA ALA A 23 -18.78 -28.08 -7.74
C ALA A 23 -19.42 -26.88 -7.02
N MET A 24 -20.70 -26.99 -6.64
CA MET A 24 -21.37 -25.92 -5.87
C MET A 24 -20.81 -25.76 -4.47
N ALA A 25 -20.47 -26.82 -3.77
CA ALA A 25 -19.82 -26.73 -2.45
C ALA A 25 -18.45 -26.05 -2.51
N SER A 26 -17.65 -26.35 -3.53
CA SER A 26 -16.35 -25.71 -3.76
C SER A 26 -16.45 -24.21 -4.05
N SER A 27 -17.51 -23.79 -4.76
CA SER A 27 -17.74 -22.37 -5.09
C SER A 27 -18.09 -21.54 -3.86
N GLY A 28 -18.87 -22.09 -2.91
CA GLY A 28 -19.23 -21.39 -1.67
C GLY A 28 -18.02 -21.09 -0.78
N CYS A 29 -17.07 -22.02 -0.65
CA CYS A 29 -15.84 -21.82 0.10
C CYS A 29 -14.95 -20.73 -0.55
N SER A 30 -14.86 -20.72 -1.87
CA SER A 30 -14.07 -19.72 -2.60
C SER A 30 -14.67 -18.31 -2.50
N TYR A 31 -15.99 -18.19 -2.57
CA TYR A 31 -16.68 -16.90 -2.39
C TYR A 31 -16.38 -16.28 -1.02
N ASN A 32 -16.62 -17.03 0.06
CA ASN A 32 -16.36 -16.54 1.42
C ASN A 32 -14.89 -16.16 1.62
N ARG A 33 -13.97 -16.89 1.00
CA ARG A 33 -12.54 -16.57 1.04
C ARG A 33 -12.26 -15.22 0.38
N PHE A 34 -12.82 -14.92 -0.79
CA PHE A 34 -12.65 -13.64 -1.46
C PHE A 34 -13.20 -12.48 -0.64
N VAL A 35 -14.42 -12.60 -0.11
CA VAL A 35 -15.01 -11.60 0.78
C VAL A 35 -14.11 -11.34 1.98
N SER A 36 -13.62 -12.39 2.64
CA SER A 36 -12.71 -12.25 3.79
C SER A 36 -11.38 -11.57 3.40
N GLN A 37 -10.82 -11.88 2.24
CA GLN A 37 -9.59 -11.26 1.76
C GLN A 37 -9.80 -9.79 1.39
N GLU A 38 -10.92 -9.41 0.76
CA GLU A 38 -11.23 -8.00 0.49
C GLU A 38 -11.39 -7.19 1.78
N GLU A 39 -12.08 -7.73 2.77
CA GLU A 39 -12.20 -7.07 4.08
C GLU A 39 -10.84 -6.96 4.78
N ALA A 40 -9.96 -7.96 4.67
CA ALA A 40 -8.61 -7.89 5.20
C ALA A 40 -7.76 -6.80 4.49
N ILE A 41 -7.90 -6.65 3.17
CA ILE A 41 -7.24 -5.57 2.41
C ILE A 41 -7.74 -4.20 2.88
N LYS A 42 -9.06 -4.00 3.01
CA LYS A 42 -9.64 -2.74 3.49
C LYS A 42 -9.18 -2.41 4.91
N ALA A 43 -9.19 -3.39 5.80
CA ALA A 43 -8.73 -3.22 7.18
C ALA A 43 -7.24 -2.84 7.23
N GLN A 44 -6.41 -3.50 6.42
CA GLN A 44 -4.99 -3.19 6.36
C GLN A 44 -4.71 -1.82 5.71
N TRP A 45 -5.50 -1.45 4.69
CA TRP A 45 -5.43 -0.11 4.12
C TRP A 45 -5.74 0.98 5.16
N ALA A 46 -6.74 0.77 6.01
CA ALA A 46 -7.06 1.70 7.08
C ALA A 46 -5.89 1.90 8.07
N GLN A 47 -5.07 0.85 8.32
CA GLN A 47 -3.85 1.00 9.14
C GLN A 47 -2.81 1.89 8.43
N VAL A 48 -2.63 1.72 7.11
CA VAL A 48 -1.77 2.62 6.32
C VAL A 48 -2.27 4.06 6.43
N GLU A 49 -3.57 4.30 6.22
CA GLU A 49 -4.16 5.64 6.32
C GLU A 49 -3.97 6.28 7.68
N ASN A 50 -4.13 5.54 8.77
CA ASN A 50 -3.90 6.02 10.12
C ASN A 50 -2.45 6.52 10.32
N GLN A 51 -1.45 5.80 9.78
CA GLN A 51 -0.06 6.24 9.88
C GLN A 51 0.23 7.44 8.95
N LEU A 52 -0.36 7.47 7.76
CA LEU A 52 -0.26 8.62 6.85
C LEU A 52 -0.87 9.88 7.47
N GLN A 53 -2.04 9.75 8.11
CA GLN A 53 -2.68 10.85 8.81
C GLN A 53 -1.79 11.36 9.94
N ARG A 54 -1.27 10.46 10.79
CA ARG A 54 -0.37 10.84 11.88
C ARG A 54 0.85 11.62 11.36
N ARG A 55 1.47 11.16 10.26
CA ARG A 55 2.58 11.90 9.63
C ARG A 55 2.14 13.27 9.12
N ASN A 56 0.98 13.34 8.51
CA ASN A 56 0.42 14.57 7.97
C ASN A 56 0.14 15.62 9.05
N ASP A 57 -0.21 15.18 10.25
CA ASP A 57 -0.48 16.03 11.41
C ASP A 57 0.80 16.61 12.06
N LEU A 58 1.97 15.97 11.81
CA LEU A 58 3.27 16.48 12.28
C LEU A 58 3.83 17.60 11.40
N ILE A 59 3.42 17.68 10.12
CA ILE A 59 3.97 18.64 9.14
C ILE A 59 3.76 20.10 9.55
N PRO A 60 2.61 20.56 10.04
CA PRO A 60 2.47 21.95 10.49
C PRO A 60 3.47 22.34 11.58
N ASN A 61 3.74 21.45 12.53
CA ASN A 61 4.70 21.68 13.60
C ASN A 61 6.13 21.74 13.05
N LEU A 62 6.44 20.91 12.04
CA LEU A 62 7.72 20.94 11.36
C LEU A 62 7.93 22.29 10.64
N VAL A 63 6.94 22.75 9.87
CA VAL A 63 6.98 24.05 9.17
C VAL A 63 7.14 25.19 10.16
N GLU A 64 6.44 25.15 11.30
CA GLU A 64 6.56 26.17 12.34
C GLU A 64 7.98 26.18 12.95
N ALA A 65 8.52 25.04 13.32
CA ALA A 65 9.86 24.91 13.91
C ALA A 65 10.97 25.38 12.94
N THR A 66 10.70 25.39 11.64
CA THR A 66 11.67 25.74 10.59
C THR A 66 11.46 27.11 9.98
N LYS A 67 10.53 27.93 10.49
CA LYS A 67 10.18 29.25 9.90
C LYS A 67 11.38 30.17 9.67
N GLY A 68 12.37 30.18 10.57
CA GLY A 68 13.57 31.00 10.44
C GLY A 68 14.46 30.63 9.24
N PHE A 69 14.33 29.40 8.75
CA PHE A 69 15.12 28.84 7.65
C PHE A 69 14.33 28.72 6.34
N ALA A 70 12.99 28.80 6.42
CA ALA A 70 12.09 28.60 5.28
C ALA A 70 12.27 29.63 4.15
N GLN A 71 12.85 30.80 4.42
CA GLN A 71 13.13 31.82 3.38
C GLN A 71 14.23 31.40 2.42
N GLN A 72 15.21 30.63 2.91
CA GLN A 72 16.34 30.15 2.11
C GLN A 72 16.01 28.86 1.35
N GLU A 73 15.16 28.01 1.94
CA GLU A 73 14.80 26.69 1.40
C GLU A 73 13.32 26.61 1.00
N ARG A 74 12.81 27.69 0.40
CA ARG A 74 11.39 27.87 0.06
C ARG A 74 10.80 26.70 -0.72
N ASP A 75 11.55 26.18 -1.70
CA ASP A 75 11.05 25.14 -2.61
C ASP A 75 10.78 23.82 -1.88
N VAL A 76 11.59 23.47 -0.88
CA VAL A 76 11.40 22.21 -0.13
C VAL A 76 10.21 22.33 0.82
N PHE A 77 10.06 23.46 1.52
CA PHE A 77 8.90 23.68 2.38
C PHE A 77 7.61 23.79 1.58
N GLN A 78 7.65 24.38 0.38
CA GLN A 78 6.52 24.40 -0.53
C GLN A 78 6.15 22.97 -0.97
N ALA A 79 7.13 22.15 -1.36
CA ALA A 79 6.89 20.76 -1.75
C ALA A 79 6.28 19.92 -0.61
N ILE A 80 6.70 20.17 0.63
CA ILE A 80 6.11 19.51 1.81
C ILE A 80 4.66 19.97 2.02
N ALA A 81 4.37 21.25 1.92
CA ALA A 81 3.01 21.80 2.07
C ALA A 81 2.08 21.29 0.95
N ASP A 82 2.57 21.26 -0.29
CA ASP A 82 1.81 20.77 -1.44
C ASP A 82 1.51 19.28 -1.34
N SER A 83 2.50 18.47 -0.93
CA SER A 83 2.30 17.02 -0.73
C SER A 83 1.30 16.73 0.39
N ARG A 84 1.31 17.55 1.46
CA ARG A 84 0.31 17.50 2.54
C ARG A 84 -1.09 17.77 2.00
N SER A 85 -1.25 18.83 1.21
CA SER A 85 -2.53 19.22 0.63
C SER A 85 -3.05 18.17 -0.35
N LYS A 86 -2.18 17.60 -1.18
CA LYS A 86 -2.51 16.51 -2.10
C LYS A 86 -2.99 15.28 -1.35
N LEU A 87 -2.32 14.89 -0.25
CA LEU A 87 -2.72 13.75 0.56
C LEU A 87 -4.08 13.97 1.22
N ALA A 88 -4.34 15.18 1.74
CA ALA A 88 -5.62 15.53 2.35
C ALA A 88 -6.77 15.57 1.32
N GLY A 89 -6.50 15.98 0.08
CA GLY A 89 -7.49 16.02 -1.01
C GLY A 89 -7.67 14.70 -1.77
N ALA A 90 -6.83 13.69 -1.52
CA ALA A 90 -6.88 12.42 -2.22
C ALA A 90 -8.11 11.60 -1.78
N THR A 91 -8.93 11.18 -2.74
CA THR A 91 -10.17 10.43 -2.50
C THR A 91 -10.03 8.94 -2.82
N THR A 92 -9.09 8.58 -3.71
CA THR A 92 -8.86 7.18 -4.10
C THR A 92 -7.58 6.63 -3.47
N THR A 93 -7.52 5.31 -3.31
CA THR A 93 -6.33 4.61 -2.81
C THR A 93 -5.09 4.94 -3.65
N ASP A 94 -5.21 4.96 -4.98
CA ASP A 94 -4.12 5.29 -5.90
C ASP A 94 -3.60 6.72 -5.69
N GLN A 95 -4.50 7.68 -5.54
CA GLN A 95 -4.13 9.08 -5.27
C GLN A 95 -3.44 9.22 -3.92
N LYS A 96 -3.92 8.52 -2.90
CA LYS A 96 -3.28 8.50 -1.57
C LYS A 96 -1.90 7.86 -1.60
N MET A 97 -1.73 6.77 -2.35
CA MET A 97 -0.42 6.14 -2.57
C MET A 97 0.57 7.10 -3.23
N ALA A 98 0.15 7.77 -4.31
CA ALA A 98 0.99 8.74 -5.03
C ALA A 98 1.37 9.93 -4.13
N ALA A 99 0.40 10.54 -3.45
CA ALA A 99 0.63 11.66 -2.55
C ALA A 99 1.52 11.29 -1.35
N ALA A 100 1.38 10.07 -0.81
CA ALA A 100 2.23 9.57 0.26
C ALA A 100 3.69 9.40 -0.19
N ASN A 101 3.93 8.96 -1.43
CA ASN A 101 5.27 8.86 -2.00
C ASN A 101 5.89 10.24 -2.25
N GLU A 102 5.11 11.20 -2.78
CA GLU A 102 5.58 12.60 -2.94
C GLU A 102 5.97 13.20 -1.58
N GLN A 103 5.17 12.96 -0.54
CA GLN A 103 5.45 13.44 0.81
C GLN A 103 6.74 12.83 1.39
N SER A 104 6.96 11.51 1.22
CA SER A 104 8.19 10.85 1.63
C SER A 104 9.41 11.44 0.89
N SER A 105 9.31 11.70 -0.41
CA SER A 105 10.38 12.33 -1.20
C SER A 105 10.67 13.76 -0.75
N ALA A 106 9.64 14.56 -0.44
CA ALA A 106 9.81 15.92 0.05
C ALA A 106 10.50 15.96 1.44
N LEU A 107 10.09 15.06 2.35
CA LEU A 107 10.71 14.92 3.67
C LEU A 107 12.16 14.42 3.59
N ALA A 108 12.46 13.51 2.67
CA ALA A 108 13.84 13.06 2.44
C ALA A 108 14.75 14.19 1.96
N ARG A 109 14.26 15.10 1.10
CA ARG A 109 15.01 16.31 0.68
C ARG A 109 15.27 17.23 1.86
N LEU A 110 14.29 17.42 2.75
CA LEU A 110 14.49 18.24 3.95
C LEU A 110 15.62 17.68 4.82
N LEU A 111 15.68 16.37 5.01
CA LEU A 111 16.77 15.73 5.78
C LEU A 111 18.16 16.07 5.23
N VAL A 112 18.32 16.06 3.90
CA VAL A 112 19.59 16.42 3.25
C VAL A 112 19.94 17.88 3.50
N ILE A 113 18.96 18.78 3.43
CA ILE A 113 19.17 20.22 3.60
C ILE A 113 19.53 20.56 5.04
N VAL A 114 18.89 19.93 6.01
CA VAL A 114 19.14 20.18 7.46
C VAL A 114 20.60 19.97 7.84
N GLU A 115 21.34 19.11 7.13
CA GLU A 115 22.78 18.94 7.36
C GLU A 115 23.58 20.24 7.16
N ASN A 116 23.08 21.18 6.36
CA ASN A 116 23.73 22.48 6.12
C ASN A 116 23.38 23.53 7.20
N TYR A 117 22.45 23.19 8.13
CA TYR A 117 21.97 24.10 9.17
C TYR A 117 22.20 23.53 10.58
N PRO A 118 23.44 23.58 11.12
CA PRO A 118 23.79 22.97 12.41
C PRO A 118 22.96 23.50 13.59
N THR A 119 22.55 24.78 13.54
CA THR A 119 21.70 25.39 14.57
C THR A 119 20.30 24.81 14.60
N LEU A 120 19.70 24.56 13.44
CA LEU A 120 18.40 23.87 13.33
C LEU A 120 18.52 22.40 13.76
N LYS A 121 19.59 21.71 13.31
CA LYS A 121 19.85 20.32 13.67
C LYS A 121 20.01 20.12 15.17
N SER A 122 20.55 21.10 15.89
CA SER A 122 20.73 21.07 17.34
C SER A 122 19.53 21.56 18.14
N ASP A 123 18.47 22.08 17.50
CA ASP A 123 17.25 22.48 18.18
C ASP A 123 16.50 21.25 18.67
N ALA A 124 16.21 21.22 19.99
CA ALA A 124 15.60 20.05 20.63
C ALA A 124 14.16 19.77 20.13
N THR A 125 13.42 20.81 19.76
CA THR A 125 12.05 20.67 19.26
C THR A 125 12.08 20.09 17.85
N PHE A 126 12.98 20.60 17.01
CA PHE A 126 13.18 20.09 15.65
C PHE A 126 13.67 18.63 15.68
N ALA A 127 14.69 18.30 16.48
CA ALA A 127 15.21 16.94 16.60
C ALA A 127 14.11 15.96 17.00
N ARG A 128 13.29 16.28 18.00
CA ARG A 128 12.16 15.43 18.40
C ARG A 128 11.12 15.23 17.29
N LEU A 129 10.79 16.29 16.54
CA LEU A 129 9.89 16.18 15.39
C LEU A 129 10.45 15.28 14.30
N MET A 130 11.74 15.36 14.04
CA MET A 130 12.41 14.48 13.07
C MET A 130 12.41 13.03 13.50
N ASP A 131 12.63 12.75 14.80
CA ASP A 131 12.53 11.40 15.36
C ASP A 131 11.10 10.85 15.26
N GLU A 132 10.08 11.67 15.53
CA GLU A 132 8.69 11.28 15.36
C GLU A 132 8.34 11.00 13.89
N LEU A 133 8.83 11.84 12.96
CA LEU A 133 8.64 11.63 11.52
C LEU A 133 9.33 10.36 11.04
N ALA A 134 10.58 10.11 11.45
CA ALA A 134 11.28 8.86 11.15
C ALA A 134 10.54 7.64 11.72
N GLY A 135 10.01 7.75 12.94
CA GLY A 135 9.19 6.72 13.55
C GLY A 135 7.89 6.44 12.78
N THR A 136 7.23 7.48 12.25
CA THR A 136 6.04 7.29 11.39
C THR A 136 6.39 6.66 10.05
N GLU A 137 7.51 7.05 9.43
CA GLU A 137 7.95 6.45 8.16
C GLU A 137 8.21 4.95 8.30
N ASN A 138 8.89 4.53 9.37
CA ASN A 138 9.12 3.12 9.65
C ASN A 138 7.80 2.35 9.83
N ARG A 139 6.82 2.92 10.53
CA ARG A 139 5.48 2.30 10.69
C ARG A 139 4.74 2.22 9.36
N ILE A 140 4.76 3.30 8.56
CA ILE A 140 4.17 3.31 7.22
C ILE A 140 4.80 2.21 6.36
N ALA A 141 6.11 2.03 6.39
CA ALA A 141 6.80 0.99 5.63
C ALA A 141 6.32 -0.42 6.04
N VAL A 142 6.14 -0.68 7.33
CA VAL A 142 5.61 -1.95 7.85
C VAL A 142 4.16 -2.17 7.40
N GLU A 143 3.29 -1.14 7.52
CA GLU A 143 1.88 -1.29 7.14
C GLU A 143 1.71 -1.41 5.60
N ARG A 144 2.57 -0.76 4.80
CA ARG A 144 2.64 -0.96 3.34
C ARG A 144 3.04 -2.40 2.98
N MET A 145 4.02 -2.97 3.68
CA MET A 145 4.42 -4.37 3.47
C MET A 145 3.24 -5.31 3.76
N ARG A 146 2.57 -5.15 4.90
CA ARG A 146 1.40 -5.95 5.27
C ARG A 146 0.24 -5.80 4.28
N TYR A 147 -0.01 -4.58 3.82
CA TYR A 147 -1.02 -4.32 2.77
C TYR A 147 -0.67 -5.07 1.49
N ASN A 148 0.57 -5.00 1.05
CA ASN A 148 1.04 -5.70 -0.14
C ASN A 148 0.92 -7.23 -0.01
N GLU A 149 1.16 -7.79 1.17
CA GLU A 149 0.96 -9.22 1.45
C GLU A 149 -0.52 -9.63 1.27
N GLN A 150 -1.46 -8.83 1.81
CA GLN A 150 -2.89 -9.10 1.64
C GLN A 150 -3.32 -9.00 0.17
N VAL A 151 -2.87 -7.95 -0.53
CA VAL A 151 -3.14 -7.75 -1.95
C VAL A 151 -2.57 -8.92 -2.79
N GLN A 152 -1.34 -9.32 -2.52
CA GLN A 152 -0.72 -10.45 -3.21
C GLN A 152 -1.49 -11.76 -2.98
N ALA A 153 -1.90 -12.02 -1.74
CA ALA A 153 -2.69 -13.20 -1.40
C ALA A 153 -4.03 -13.24 -2.15
N TYR A 154 -4.74 -12.10 -2.23
CA TYR A 154 -5.98 -11.97 -2.98
C TYR A 154 -5.76 -12.15 -4.49
N ASN A 155 -4.85 -11.39 -5.09
CA ASN A 155 -4.56 -11.46 -6.52
C ASN A 155 -4.11 -12.86 -6.96
N THR A 156 -3.35 -13.56 -6.11
CA THR A 156 -2.93 -14.95 -6.34
C THR A 156 -4.13 -15.89 -6.27
N SER A 157 -4.93 -15.80 -5.20
CA SER A 157 -6.12 -16.66 -5.02
C SER A 157 -7.09 -16.54 -6.19
N ARG A 158 -7.30 -15.32 -6.69
CA ARG A 158 -8.19 -15.03 -7.80
C ARG A 158 -7.77 -15.68 -9.13
N ARG A 159 -6.47 -15.89 -9.32
CA ARG A 159 -5.91 -16.49 -10.54
C ARG A 159 -5.78 -18.02 -10.46
N GLN A 160 -5.93 -18.60 -9.26
CA GLN A 160 -5.82 -20.06 -9.06
C GLN A 160 -7.11 -20.79 -9.43
N PHE A 161 -6.97 -21.96 -10.06
CA PHE A 161 -8.08 -22.88 -10.28
C PHE A 161 -8.41 -23.65 -8.97
N PRO A 162 -9.68 -23.89 -8.63
CA PRO A 162 -10.93 -23.50 -9.32
C PRO A 162 -11.45 -22.11 -8.91
N ALA A 163 -10.79 -21.39 -8.02
CA ALA A 163 -11.26 -20.13 -7.45
C ALA A 163 -11.43 -19.02 -8.51
N ASN A 164 -10.66 -19.05 -9.60
CA ASN A 164 -10.76 -18.11 -10.72
C ASN A 164 -12.16 -18.15 -11.38
N ILE A 165 -12.81 -19.29 -11.41
CA ILE A 165 -14.20 -19.43 -11.91
C ILE A 165 -15.16 -18.68 -11.00
N THR A 166 -15.04 -18.88 -9.68
CA THR A 166 -15.85 -18.15 -8.69
C THR A 166 -15.61 -16.64 -8.79
N ALA A 167 -14.35 -16.23 -8.91
CA ALA A 167 -13.99 -14.81 -9.06
C ALA A 167 -14.68 -14.18 -10.29
N SER A 168 -14.67 -14.87 -11.42
CA SER A 168 -15.29 -14.37 -12.66
C SER A 168 -16.82 -14.28 -12.56
N ILE A 169 -17.47 -15.26 -11.92
CA ILE A 169 -18.95 -15.31 -11.82
C ILE A 169 -19.48 -14.24 -10.86
N PHE A 170 -18.79 -14.05 -9.72
CA PHE A 170 -19.28 -13.19 -8.63
C PHE A 170 -18.67 -11.76 -8.65
N GLY A 171 -17.92 -11.39 -9.69
CA GLY A 171 -17.45 -10.04 -9.88
C GLY A 171 -16.21 -9.66 -9.07
N PHE A 172 -15.46 -10.63 -8.54
CA PHE A 172 -14.12 -10.40 -7.95
C PHE A 172 -13.09 -10.20 -9.07
N GLY A 173 -13.36 -9.24 -9.98
CA GLY A 173 -12.69 -9.15 -11.28
C GLY A 173 -11.40 -8.35 -11.28
N ASP A 174 -11.22 -7.39 -10.39
CA ASP A 174 -10.13 -6.44 -10.45
C ASP A 174 -8.96 -6.81 -9.53
N ASP A 175 -7.74 -6.66 -10.04
CA ASP A 175 -6.53 -6.75 -9.22
C ASP A 175 -6.40 -5.49 -8.36
N TYR A 176 -6.20 -5.67 -7.06
CA TYR A 176 -5.75 -4.57 -6.20
C TYR A 176 -4.32 -4.20 -6.55
N LYS A 177 -4.04 -2.89 -6.52
CA LYS A 177 -2.70 -2.37 -6.77
C LYS A 177 -1.81 -2.50 -5.54
N LEU A 178 -0.58 -2.85 -5.78
CA LEU A 178 0.47 -2.86 -4.76
C LEU A 178 1.03 -1.45 -4.52
N PHE A 179 1.44 -1.18 -3.32
CA PHE A 179 2.31 -0.05 -3.04
C PHE A 179 3.67 -0.31 -3.67
N GLU A 180 4.07 0.50 -4.63
CA GLU A 180 5.38 0.45 -5.25
C GLU A 180 6.30 1.52 -4.66
N ALA A 181 7.60 1.21 -4.61
CA ALA A 181 8.60 2.22 -4.33
C ALA A 181 8.63 3.27 -5.44
N PRO A 182 8.89 4.55 -5.12
CA PRO A 182 9.07 5.59 -6.13
C PRO A 182 10.12 5.17 -7.17
N PRO A 183 9.97 5.56 -8.45
CA PRO A 183 10.92 5.20 -9.50
C PRO A 183 12.36 5.56 -9.17
N GLU A 184 12.57 6.68 -8.47
CA GLU A 184 13.88 7.16 -8.06
C GLU A 184 14.56 6.20 -7.05
N ALA A 185 13.78 5.54 -6.19
CA ALA A 185 14.29 4.56 -5.23
C ALA A 185 14.72 3.22 -5.88
N LYS A 186 14.31 2.99 -7.14
CA LYS A 186 14.71 1.80 -7.92
C LYS A 186 16.11 1.95 -8.54
N VAL A 187 16.68 3.18 -8.53
CA VAL A 187 18.01 3.46 -9.06
C VAL A 187 18.99 3.56 -7.88
N ALA A 188 19.94 2.63 -7.82
CA ALA A 188 20.99 2.71 -6.81
C ALA A 188 21.77 4.02 -6.97
N PRO A 189 21.98 4.82 -5.91
CA PRO A 189 22.79 6.03 -6.00
C PRO A 189 24.21 5.66 -6.43
N LYS A 190 24.74 6.34 -7.44
CA LYS A 190 26.15 6.20 -7.80
C LYS A 190 26.99 6.83 -6.69
N VAL A 191 27.68 5.99 -5.95
CA VAL A 191 28.65 6.47 -4.95
C VAL A 191 29.92 6.85 -5.69
N ASP A 192 30.23 8.14 -5.74
CA ASP A 192 31.49 8.65 -6.28
C ASP A 192 32.48 8.85 -5.13
N PHE A 193 33.51 8.02 -5.08
CA PHE A 193 34.61 8.11 -4.12
C PHE A 193 35.74 9.04 -4.62
N SER A 194 35.57 9.77 -5.73
CA SER A 194 36.55 10.73 -6.17
C SER A 194 36.67 11.85 -5.12
N ARG A 195 37.86 12.08 -4.61
CA ARG A 195 38.14 13.19 -3.68
C ARG A 195 37.76 14.51 -4.35
N PRO A 196 37.06 15.43 -3.65
CA PRO A 196 36.88 16.77 -4.18
C PRO A 196 38.28 17.36 -4.49
N LYS A 197 38.43 17.82 -5.72
CA LYS A 197 39.62 18.61 -6.07
C LYS A 197 39.62 19.87 -5.20
N GLN A 198 40.68 19.99 -4.38
CA GLN A 198 40.97 21.21 -3.61
C GLN A 198 41.19 22.42 -4.52
#